data_730f61ef43611c53ca6ccf13538fcaaf
#
_entry.id   730f61ef43611c53ca6ccf13538fcaaf
#
_cell.length_a   1.000
_cell.length_b   1.000
_cell.length_c   1.000
_cell.angle_alpha   90.00
_cell.angle_beta   90.00
_cell.angle_gamma   90.00
#
_symmetry.space_group_name_H-M   'P 1'
#
loop_
_entity.id
_entity.type
_entity.pdbx_description
1 polymer ?
#
loop_
_entity_poly.entity_id
_entity_poly.type
_entity_poly.pdbx_seq_one_letter_code
_entity_poly.pdbx_strand_id
1 'polypeptide(L)'
;MRFEYYSDELADVPKLSIDGTVSNAVHFSHWKGNETPASVKADTSTEIALNLVAAPNREELTGGIDLVTNNHFDTDGVLSVWTVLTGERALELREKLIAAAEAGDFSELSTKEGVRASIVIQGSDSTTDEQAGSPLARQLAGGPVNDDARAYELVLPHVERVLTHTNDYESLWGDSWNRIATALDSFAKGRSRVEEDAEAKLSIVTLAPEIFSYKGFRPTRHGAPFTAISDHARGEVFLIATPFEGGWTYRIDYPYYSWAETIMRPTITRQDFRSLMDRLNELEKSTAGSWRLDNSELASAAKFSDQNGKLVGSGLSLDVVASQLRDFLLQTTIAQPAAMSAA
;
A
#
# COMPACT_ATOMS: atom_id res chain seq x y z
N MET A 1 19.29 19.38 -10.60
CA MET A 1 17.86 19.50 -10.22
C MET A 1 17.77 19.88 -8.75
N ARG A 2 16.72 20.57 -8.33
CA ARG A 2 16.41 20.95 -6.94
C ARG A 2 15.02 20.45 -6.58
N PHE A 3 14.81 20.09 -5.33
CA PHE A 3 13.50 19.68 -4.82
C PHE A 3 12.87 20.83 -4.02
N GLU A 4 11.55 20.98 -4.20
CA GLU A 4 10.73 21.86 -3.39
C GLU A 4 9.36 21.16 -3.21
N TYR A 5 8.93 20.97 -1.96
CA TYR A 5 7.63 20.36 -1.68
C TYR A 5 6.52 21.24 -2.24
N TYR A 6 5.49 20.60 -2.83
CA TYR A 6 4.43 21.34 -3.52
C TYR A 6 3.68 22.28 -2.56
N SER A 7 3.52 23.50 -3.00
CA SER A 7 2.65 24.50 -2.39
C SER A 7 1.94 25.30 -3.49
N ASP A 8 0.91 26.07 -3.12
CA ASP A 8 0.18 26.92 -4.07
C ASP A 8 1.08 27.96 -4.76
N GLU A 9 2.19 28.33 -4.16
CA GLU A 9 3.17 29.24 -4.75
C GLU A 9 3.87 28.65 -5.99
N LEU A 10 3.87 27.30 -6.08
CA LEU A 10 4.42 26.59 -7.23
C LEU A 10 3.38 26.33 -8.34
N ALA A 11 2.12 26.74 -8.19
CA ALA A 11 1.03 26.37 -9.13
C ALA A 11 1.38 26.74 -10.58
N ASP A 12 1.94 27.92 -10.81
CA ASP A 12 2.28 28.43 -12.15
C ASP A 12 3.76 28.21 -12.55
N VAL A 13 4.56 27.61 -11.68
CA VAL A 13 5.98 27.34 -11.96
C VAL A 13 6.13 26.03 -12.74
N PRO A 14 6.87 26.00 -13.87
CA PRO A 14 7.21 24.75 -14.56
C PRO A 14 7.98 23.82 -13.63
N LYS A 15 7.49 22.56 -13.50
CA LYS A 15 8.03 21.58 -12.56
C LYS A 15 7.84 20.15 -13.02
N LEU A 16 8.63 19.23 -12.49
CA LEU A 16 8.44 17.80 -12.61
C LEU A 16 7.69 17.32 -11.37
N SER A 17 6.49 16.75 -11.56
CA SER A 17 5.77 16.08 -10.48
C SER A 17 6.22 14.63 -10.42
N ILE A 18 6.96 14.31 -9.38
CA ILE A 18 7.49 12.97 -9.15
C ILE A 18 6.59 12.30 -8.11
N ASP A 19 6.02 11.16 -8.48
CA ASP A 19 5.06 10.40 -7.70
C ASP A 19 3.67 11.07 -7.53
N GLY A 20 3.60 12.34 -7.24
CA GLY A 20 2.32 13.07 -7.21
C GLY A 20 1.79 13.45 -8.61
N THR A 21 0.54 13.94 -8.64
CA THR A 21 -0.11 14.46 -9.87
C THR A 21 -0.56 15.91 -9.63
N VAL A 22 0.40 16.83 -9.53
CA VAL A 22 0.09 18.24 -9.37
C VAL A 22 -0.14 18.93 -10.72
N SER A 23 -0.96 19.97 -10.74
CA SER A 23 -1.28 20.71 -11.95
C SER A 23 -0.07 21.46 -12.52
N ASN A 24 -0.08 21.71 -13.84
CA ASN A 24 0.97 22.42 -14.56
C ASN A 24 2.37 21.84 -14.33
N ALA A 25 2.49 20.52 -14.49
CA ALA A 25 3.72 19.78 -14.31
C ALA A 25 3.88 18.70 -15.38
N VAL A 26 5.11 18.26 -15.63
CA VAL A 26 5.40 17.02 -16.34
C VAL A 26 5.35 15.90 -15.29
N HIS A 27 4.49 14.91 -15.49
CA HIS A 27 4.28 13.83 -14.53
C HIS A 27 5.25 12.66 -14.75
N PHE A 28 5.78 12.15 -13.64
CA PHE A 28 6.50 10.87 -13.53
C PHE A 28 5.93 10.14 -12.32
N SER A 29 4.76 9.54 -12.51
CA SER A 29 3.91 9.02 -11.45
C SER A 29 3.14 7.80 -11.94
N HIS A 30 2.76 6.93 -11.02
CA HIS A 30 1.88 5.79 -11.24
C HIS A 30 0.44 6.03 -10.73
N TRP A 31 0.15 7.20 -10.22
CA TRP A 31 -1.21 7.56 -9.77
C TRP A 31 -2.17 7.62 -10.96
N LYS A 32 -3.42 7.22 -10.73
CA LYS A 32 -4.46 7.28 -11.79
C LYS A 32 -4.62 8.70 -12.31
N GLY A 33 -4.66 8.82 -13.65
CA GLY A 33 -4.74 10.10 -14.33
C GLY A 33 -3.40 10.80 -14.52
N ASN A 34 -2.27 10.11 -14.28
CA ASN A 34 -0.96 10.63 -14.62
C ASN A 34 -0.76 10.72 -16.13
N GLU A 35 0.17 11.59 -16.54
CA GLU A 35 0.59 11.78 -17.93
C GLU A 35 2.05 11.32 -18.16
N THR A 36 2.51 10.35 -17.35
CA THR A 36 3.87 9.80 -17.46
C THR A 36 4.14 9.28 -18.86
N PRO A 37 5.26 9.67 -19.51
CA PRO A 37 5.62 9.17 -20.84
C PRO A 37 5.73 7.64 -20.85
N ALA A 38 5.12 7.00 -21.87
CA ALA A 38 5.04 5.54 -21.97
C ALA A 38 6.42 4.85 -21.95
N SER A 39 7.46 5.52 -22.43
CA SER A 39 8.83 4.99 -22.49
C SER A 39 9.48 4.78 -21.12
N VAL A 40 8.95 5.41 -20.06
CA VAL A 40 9.48 5.30 -18.70
C VAL A 40 8.46 4.76 -17.69
N LYS A 41 7.22 4.48 -18.11
CA LYS A 41 6.18 3.90 -17.22
C LYS A 41 6.66 2.62 -16.56
N ALA A 42 6.30 2.45 -15.30
CA ALA A 42 6.55 1.27 -14.47
C ALA A 42 5.50 1.19 -13.36
N ASP A 43 5.61 0.21 -12.48
CA ASP A 43 4.61 -0.05 -11.45
C ASP A 43 4.73 0.89 -10.24
N THR A 44 5.94 1.35 -9.88
CA THR A 44 6.17 2.36 -8.84
C THR A 44 6.76 3.63 -9.43
N SER A 45 6.53 4.77 -8.80
CA SER A 45 7.12 6.04 -9.23
C SER A 45 8.64 6.06 -9.05
N THR A 46 9.17 5.31 -8.09
CA THR A 46 10.62 5.07 -7.96
C THR A 46 11.19 4.36 -9.19
N GLU A 47 10.49 3.34 -9.71
CA GLU A 47 10.93 2.65 -10.92
C GLU A 47 10.81 3.55 -12.16
N ILE A 48 9.75 4.35 -12.25
CA ILE A 48 9.59 5.39 -13.28
C ILE A 48 10.76 6.38 -13.21
N ALA A 49 11.14 6.84 -12.02
CA ALA A 49 12.27 7.74 -11.81
C ALA A 49 13.61 7.10 -12.22
N LEU A 50 13.82 5.81 -11.93
CA LEU A 50 14.99 5.06 -12.38
C LEU A 50 15.05 4.92 -13.91
N ASN A 51 13.89 4.66 -14.54
CA ASN A 51 13.78 4.59 -16.00
C ASN A 51 14.05 5.96 -16.64
N LEU A 52 13.54 7.05 -16.05
CA LEU A 52 13.82 8.42 -16.48
C LEU A 52 15.32 8.74 -16.41
N VAL A 53 15.98 8.40 -15.29
CA VAL A 53 17.41 8.63 -15.09
C VAL A 53 18.25 7.85 -16.11
N ALA A 54 17.85 6.63 -16.45
CA ALA A 54 18.51 5.78 -17.43
C ALA A 54 18.18 6.14 -18.89
N ALA A 55 17.15 6.97 -19.13
CA ALA A 55 16.69 7.29 -20.47
C ALA A 55 17.71 8.14 -21.25
N PRO A 56 18.12 7.76 -22.48
CA PRO A 56 19.05 8.52 -23.29
C PRO A 56 18.50 9.90 -23.71
N ASN A 57 17.18 10.05 -23.77
CA ASN A 57 16.47 11.29 -24.10
C ASN A 57 15.88 11.98 -22.85
N ARG A 58 16.50 11.82 -21.68
CA ARG A 58 16.05 12.38 -20.40
C ARG A 58 15.79 13.89 -20.49
N GLU A 59 16.65 14.65 -21.15
CA GLU A 59 16.51 16.10 -21.29
C GLU A 59 15.24 16.48 -22.06
N GLU A 60 14.90 15.71 -23.11
CA GLU A 60 13.65 15.87 -23.87
C GLU A 60 12.44 15.55 -22.98
N LEU A 61 12.48 14.42 -22.24
CA LEU A 61 11.38 13.97 -21.36
C LEU A 61 11.12 14.97 -20.22
N THR A 62 12.14 15.64 -19.72
CA THR A 62 11.99 16.64 -18.64
C THR A 62 11.72 18.05 -19.17
N GLY A 63 11.84 18.28 -20.48
CA GLY A 63 11.71 19.61 -21.10
C GLY A 63 12.72 20.62 -20.56
N GLY A 64 13.87 20.17 -20.04
CA GLY A 64 14.89 21.03 -19.42
C GLY A 64 14.47 21.62 -18.07
N ILE A 65 13.37 21.14 -17.47
CA ILE A 65 12.92 21.59 -16.14
C ILE A 65 13.85 21.02 -15.08
N ASP A 66 14.24 21.85 -14.11
CA ASP A 66 15.16 21.50 -13.03
C ASP A 66 14.51 21.46 -11.64
N LEU A 67 13.24 21.88 -11.53
CA LEU A 67 12.45 21.83 -10.31
C LEU A 67 11.70 20.52 -10.22
N VAL A 68 11.95 19.75 -9.17
CA VAL A 68 11.27 18.51 -8.79
C VAL A 68 10.35 18.81 -7.63
N THR A 69 9.12 18.27 -7.66
CA THR A 69 8.13 18.42 -6.59
C THR A 69 7.37 17.12 -6.32
N ASN A 70 6.83 16.99 -5.12
CA ASN A 70 5.81 16.02 -4.73
C ASN A 70 4.86 16.69 -3.72
N ASN A 71 3.63 16.19 -3.56
CA ASN A 71 2.57 16.75 -2.73
C ASN A 71 2.15 15.86 -1.56
N HIS A 72 2.85 14.76 -1.31
CA HIS A 72 2.63 13.86 -0.17
C HIS A 72 3.96 13.20 0.23
N PHE A 73 3.99 12.60 1.41
CA PHE A 73 5.17 11.93 1.96
C PHE A 73 4.88 10.46 2.22
N ASP A 74 5.53 9.60 1.46
CA ASP A 74 5.61 8.15 1.68
C ASP A 74 6.96 7.61 1.18
N THR A 75 7.14 6.28 1.14
CA THR A 75 8.40 5.69 0.72
C THR A 75 8.63 5.89 -0.78
N ASP A 76 7.64 5.63 -1.64
CA ASP A 76 7.81 5.75 -3.09
C ASP A 76 8.08 7.19 -3.50
N GLY A 77 7.35 8.15 -2.92
CA GLY A 77 7.58 9.57 -3.14
C GLY A 77 8.99 10.02 -2.74
N VAL A 78 9.47 9.61 -1.57
CA VAL A 78 10.82 9.96 -1.10
C VAL A 78 11.89 9.34 -1.99
N LEU A 79 11.76 8.05 -2.34
CA LEU A 79 12.75 7.33 -3.14
C LEU A 79 12.78 7.79 -4.59
N SER A 80 11.62 8.08 -5.17
CA SER A 80 11.51 8.60 -6.55
C SER A 80 12.13 10.00 -6.67
N VAL A 81 11.82 10.90 -5.75
CA VAL A 81 12.43 12.23 -5.66
C VAL A 81 13.95 12.11 -5.48
N TRP A 82 14.40 11.28 -4.51
CA TRP A 82 15.83 11.07 -4.28
C TRP A 82 16.54 10.52 -5.53
N THR A 83 15.91 9.60 -6.26
CA THR A 83 16.43 9.01 -7.49
C THR A 83 16.68 10.07 -8.56
N VAL A 84 15.71 10.96 -8.80
CA VAL A 84 15.85 12.02 -9.81
C VAL A 84 16.93 13.04 -9.42
N LEU A 85 17.02 13.39 -8.13
CA LEU A 85 18.04 14.33 -7.62
C LEU A 85 19.44 13.74 -7.67
N THR A 86 19.59 12.45 -7.36
CA THR A 86 20.89 11.74 -7.32
C THR A 86 21.41 11.43 -8.73
N GLY A 87 20.49 11.21 -9.69
CA GLY A 87 20.84 10.90 -11.07
C GLY A 87 21.44 9.51 -11.22
N GLU A 88 22.41 9.32 -12.12
CA GLU A 88 22.94 8.00 -12.51
C GLU A 88 23.47 7.17 -11.34
N ARG A 89 23.95 7.80 -10.27
CA ARG A 89 24.37 7.08 -9.06
C ARG A 89 23.24 6.27 -8.41
N ALA A 90 21.99 6.70 -8.57
CA ALA A 90 20.84 5.97 -8.05
C ALA A 90 20.67 4.59 -8.70
N LEU A 91 21.13 4.42 -9.94
CA LEU A 91 21.04 3.14 -10.68
C LEU A 91 21.82 2.01 -10.00
N GLU A 92 22.86 2.34 -9.24
CA GLU A 92 23.65 1.37 -8.47
C GLU A 92 22.81 0.71 -7.34
N LEU A 93 21.73 1.38 -6.91
CA LEU A 93 20.84 0.92 -5.85
C LEU A 93 19.47 0.47 -6.39
N ARG A 94 19.32 0.27 -7.71
CA ARG A 94 18.04 0.01 -8.39
C ARG A 94 17.20 -1.04 -7.67
N GLU A 95 17.73 -2.22 -7.39
CA GLU A 95 16.99 -3.32 -6.77
C GLU A 95 16.51 -2.97 -5.34
N LYS A 96 17.32 -2.25 -4.58
CA LYS A 96 16.98 -1.84 -3.21
C LYS A 96 15.91 -0.75 -3.20
N LEU A 97 16.00 0.19 -4.14
CA LEU A 97 15.04 1.26 -4.33
C LEU A 97 13.67 0.69 -4.68
N ILE A 98 13.59 -0.19 -5.70
CA ILE A 98 12.34 -0.84 -6.12
C ILE A 98 11.74 -1.65 -4.98
N ALA A 99 12.53 -2.51 -4.33
CA ALA A 99 12.02 -3.34 -3.24
C ALA A 99 11.48 -2.53 -2.04
N ALA A 100 12.06 -1.36 -1.75
CA ALA A 100 11.57 -0.50 -0.69
C ALA A 100 10.30 0.29 -1.12
N ALA A 101 10.23 0.74 -2.37
CA ALA A 101 9.05 1.38 -2.93
C ALA A 101 7.83 0.44 -2.98
N GLU A 102 8.01 -0.79 -3.49
CA GLU A 102 6.98 -1.83 -3.50
C GLU A 102 6.48 -2.17 -2.08
N ALA A 103 7.39 -2.19 -1.10
CA ALA A 103 7.00 -2.40 0.29
C ALA A 103 6.18 -1.24 0.85
N GLY A 104 6.48 0.00 0.46
CA GLY A 104 5.76 1.20 0.88
C GLY A 104 4.36 1.29 0.30
N ASP A 105 4.25 1.21 -1.00
CA ASP A 105 3.01 1.48 -1.74
C ASP A 105 2.10 0.26 -1.87
N PHE A 106 2.71 -0.92 -2.01
CA PHE A 106 1.98 -2.14 -2.31
C PHE A 106 1.96 -3.14 -1.17
N SER A 107 2.61 -2.82 -0.04
CA SER A 107 2.78 -3.75 1.10
C SER A 107 3.35 -5.11 0.63
N GLU A 108 4.28 -5.11 -0.33
CA GLU A 108 4.88 -6.32 -0.88
C GLU A 108 6.22 -6.66 -0.22
N LEU A 109 6.53 -7.95 -0.14
CA LEU A 109 7.76 -8.48 0.44
C LEU A 109 8.76 -8.91 -0.66
N SER A 110 9.25 -7.98 -1.46
CA SER A 110 10.26 -8.27 -2.47
C SER A 110 11.60 -8.62 -1.82
N THR A 111 11.99 -7.88 -0.77
CA THR A 111 13.11 -8.21 0.12
C THR A 111 12.82 -7.76 1.56
N LYS A 112 13.42 -8.44 2.54
CA LYS A 112 13.31 -8.05 3.96
C LYS A 112 13.92 -6.67 4.21
N GLU A 113 15.02 -6.39 3.55
CA GLU A 113 15.74 -5.11 3.64
C GLU A 113 14.90 -3.97 3.05
N GLY A 114 14.18 -4.21 1.94
CA GLY A 114 13.25 -3.26 1.34
C GLY A 114 12.11 -2.89 2.30
N VAL A 115 11.46 -3.90 2.89
CA VAL A 115 10.39 -3.67 3.90
C VAL A 115 10.92 -2.89 5.10
N ARG A 116 12.11 -3.24 5.63
CA ARG A 116 12.72 -2.53 6.77
C ARG A 116 13.08 -1.10 6.41
N ALA A 117 13.59 -0.85 5.20
CA ALA A 117 13.90 0.50 4.71
C ALA A 117 12.62 1.33 4.57
N SER A 118 11.56 0.78 4.02
CA SER A 118 10.25 1.43 3.94
C SER A 118 9.70 1.77 5.33
N ILE A 119 9.78 0.85 6.30
CA ILE A 119 9.37 1.12 7.69
C ILE A 119 10.19 2.29 8.29
N VAL A 120 11.47 2.40 8.01
CA VAL A 120 12.31 3.51 8.48
C VAL A 120 11.84 4.84 7.91
N ILE A 121 11.50 4.87 6.62
CA ILE A 121 11.11 6.08 5.87
C ILE A 121 9.70 6.52 6.25
N GLN A 122 8.67 5.70 6.04
CA GLN A 122 7.26 6.10 6.23
C GLN A 122 6.56 5.48 7.42
N GLY A 123 7.09 4.41 7.98
CA GLY A 123 6.41 3.61 9.01
C GLY A 123 5.85 2.31 8.46
N SER A 124 5.06 1.60 9.25
CA SER A 124 4.46 0.31 8.88
C SER A 124 2.97 0.48 8.54
N ASP A 125 2.45 -0.33 7.63
CA ASP A 125 1.03 -0.49 7.32
C ASP A 125 0.17 -0.93 8.53
N SER A 126 0.81 -1.52 9.54
CA SER A 126 0.20 -2.00 10.78
C SER A 126 0.50 -1.10 11.98
N THR A 127 0.56 0.20 11.80
CA THR A 127 0.88 1.15 12.88
C THR A 127 -0.27 1.36 13.86
N THR A 128 0.08 1.75 15.10
CA THR A 128 -0.85 2.40 16.03
C THR A 128 -0.85 3.92 15.77
N ASP A 129 -1.91 4.63 16.18
CA ASP A 129 -1.99 6.10 16.05
C ASP A 129 -0.76 6.82 16.64
N GLU A 130 -0.15 6.24 17.68
CA GLU A 130 1.06 6.78 18.34
C GLU A 130 2.33 6.63 17.48
N GLN A 131 2.29 5.78 16.45
CA GLN A 131 3.40 5.46 15.55
C GLN A 131 3.21 6.03 14.15
N ALA A 132 2.19 6.84 13.92
CA ALA A 132 1.93 7.46 12.63
C ALA A 132 3.09 8.37 12.17
N GLY A 133 3.29 8.42 10.84
CA GLY A 133 4.33 9.21 10.19
C GLY A 133 5.73 8.56 10.23
N SER A 134 6.70 9.26 9.65
CA SER A 134 8.08 8.79 9.48
C SER A 134 8.81 8.55 10.79
N PRO A 135 9.25 7.30 11.09
CA PRO A 135 10.10 7.04 12.26
C PRO A 135 11.44 7.77 12.19
N LEU A 136 12.04 7.86 11.01
CA LEU A 136 13.33 8.56 10.81
C LEU A 136 13.19 10.06 11.02
N ALA A 137 12.17 10.69 10.41
CA ALA A 137 11.93 12.12 10.59
C ALA A 137 11.70 12.45 12.07
N ARG A 138 10.90 11.62 12.77
CA ARG A 138 10.65 11.77 14.22
C ARG A 138 11.93 11.67 15.05
N GLN A 139 12.80 10.71 14.75
CA GLN A 139 14.09 10.57 15.43
C GLN A 139 14.98 11.79 15.21
N LEU A 140 15.09 12.26 13.96
CA LEU A 140 15.95 13.38 13.59
C LEU A 140 15.44 14.72 14.16
N ALA A 141 14.12 14.90 14.24
CA ALA A 141 13.51 16.10 14.83
C ALA A 141 13.45 16.07 16.36
N GLY A 142 13.67 14.91 17.00
CA GLY A 142 13.47 14.73 18.43
C GLY A 142 12.01 14.76 18.88
N GLY A 143 11.04 14.56 17.98
CA GLY A 143 9.60 14.57 18.25
C GLY A 143 8.75 14.35 16.99
N PRO A 144 7.40 14.34 17.12
CA PRO A 144 6.49 14.13 16.00
C PRO A 144 6.72 15.15 14.87
N VAL A 145 6.65 14.67 13.62
CA VAL A 145 6.71 15.49 12.41
C VAL A 145 5.42 15.23 11.64
N ASN A 146 4.56 16.25 11.55
CA ASN A 146 3.26 16.18 10.88
C ASN A 146 3.23 17.03 9.59
N ASP A 147 4.37 17.55 9.19
CA ASP A 147 4.57 18.39 8.00
C ASP A 147 5.41 17.58 7.01
N ASP A 148 4.83 17.26 5.87
CA ASP A 148 5.46 16.46 4.83
C ASP A 148 6.70 17.16 4.23
N ALA A 149 6.65 18.48 4.03
CA ALA A 149 7.81 19.23 3.56
C ALA A 149 8.98 19.07 4.53
N ARG A 150 8.71 19.18 5.83
CA ARG A 150 9.72 18.98 6.87
C ARG A 150 10.21 17.53 6.93
N ALA A 151 9.33 16.55 6.71
CA ALA A 151 9.72 15.14 6.64
C ALA A 151 10.68 14.88 5.47
N TYR A 152 10.41 15.46 4.28
CA TYR A 152 11.32 15.40 3.13
C TYR A 152 12.70 16.00 3.44
N GLU A 153 12.75 17.20 4.02
CA GLU A 153 14.02 17.83 4.41
C GLU A 153 14.89 16.94 5.31
N LEU A 154 14.23 16.26 6.25
CA LEU A 154 14.92 15.40 7.21
C LEU A 154 15.34 14.06 6.60
N VAL A 155 14.50 13.44 5.78
CA VAL A 155 14.69 12.05 5.33
C VAL A 155 15.55 11.96 4.06
N LEU A 156 15.37 12.85 3.06
CA LEU A 156 16.09 12.77 1.78
C LEU A 156 17.61 12.62 1.92
N PRO A 157 18.31 13.35 2.82
CA PRO A 157 19.75 13.21 2.98
C PRO A 157 20.21 11.85 3.49
N HIS A 158 19.28 11.05 4.04
CA HIS A 158 19.57 9.77 4.67
C HIS A 158 19.22 8.56 3.82
N VAL A 159 18.54 8.72 2.67
CA VAL A 159 18.02 7.63 1.82
C VAL A 159 19.11 6.62 1.48
N GLU A 160 20.27 7.07 0.96
CA GLU A 160 21.36 6.17 0.59
C GLU A 160 21.82 5.30 1.78
N ARG A 161 21.95 5.90 2.96
CA ARG A 161 22.35 5.17 4.17
C ARG A 161 21.27 4.20 4.65
N VAL A 162 20.02 4.60 4.60
CA VAL A 162 18.89 3.71 4.95
C VAL A 162 18.88 2.46 4.07
N LEU A 163 19.11 2.60 2.76
CA LEU A 163 19.12 1.49 1.81
C LEU A 163 20.39 0.61 1.91
N THR A 164 21.52 1.19 2.26
CA THR A 164 22.80 0.47 2.28
C THR A 164 23.20 -0.07 3.66
N HIS A 165 22.69 0.54 4.73
CA HIS A 165 22.99 0.21 6.13
C HIS A 165 21.71 0.10 6.95
N THR A 166 20.69 -0.58 6.41
CA THR A 166 19.34 -0.68 7.01
C THR A 166 19.38 -1.21 8.46
N ASN A 167 20.34 -2.06 8.78
CA ASN A 167 20.50 -2.60 10.14
C ASN A 167 20.89 -1.55 11.19
N ASP A 168 21.52 -0.45 10.81
CA ASP A 168 21.85 0.65 11.72
C ASP A 168 20.59 1.33 12.29
N TYR A 169 19.43 1.10 11.67
CA TYR A 169 18.13 1.67 12.02
C TYR A 169 17.19 0.68 12.72
N GLU A 170 17.73 -0.41 13.32
CA GLU A 170 16.92 -1.47 13.96
C GLU A 170 15.93 -0.92 14.99
N SER A 171 16.34 0.11 15.74
CA SER A 171 15.46 0.77 16.72
C SER A 171 14.20 1.41 16.11
N LEU A 172 14.21 1.70 14.80
CA LEU A 172 13.09 2.31 14.07
C LEU A 172 12.18 1.27 13.41
N TRP A 173 12.74 0.18 12.88
CA TRP A 173 11.98 -0.83 12.16
C TRP A 173 11.68 -2.10 12.98
N GLY A 174 12.42 -2.36 14.06
CA GLY A 174 12.44 -3.66 14.74
C GLY A 174 11.06 -4.13 15.22
N ASP A 175 10.29 -3.28 15.90
CA ASP A 175 8.98 -3.64 16.42
C ASP A 175 7.96 -3.88 15.30
N SER A 176 7.95 -3.07 14.27
CA SER A 176 7.07 -3.23 13.09
C SER A 176 7.44 -4.48 12.30
N TRP A 177 8.73 -4.69 12.04
CA TRP A 177 9.21 -5.90 11.39
C TRP A 177 8.86 -7.18 12.18
N ASN A 178 8.97 -7.16 13.51
CA ASN A 178 8.64 -8.31 14.35
C ASN A 178 7.16 -8.70 14.23
N ARG A 179 6.25 -7.74 14.04
CA ARG A 179 4.83 -8.02 13.76
C ARG A 179 4.65 -8.72 12.41
N ILE A 180 5.30 -8.20 11.36
CA ILE A 180 5.30 -8.82 10.03
C ILE A 180 5.90 -10.22 10.07
N ALA A 181 7.08 -10.37 10.69
CA ALA A 181 7.76 -11.66 10.83
C ALA A 181 6.91 -12.69 11.61
N THR A 182 6.19 -12.26 12.63
CA THR A 182 5.26 -13.12 13.39
C THR A 182 4.11 -13.59 12.51
N ALA A 183 3.57 -12.73 11.65
CA ALA A 183 2.52 -13.10 10.72
C ALA A 183 3.04 -14.06 9.64
N LEU A 184 4.21 -13.80 9.05
CA LEU A 184 4.87 -14.70 8.10
C LEU A 184 5.14 -16.09 8.71
N ASP A 185 5.65 -16.15 9.95
CA ASP A 185 5.86 -17.41 10.68
C ASP A 185 4.54 -18.15 10.93
N SER A 186 3.44 -17.42 11.18
CA SER A 186 2.11 -18.00 11.36
C SER A 186 1.62 -18.69 10.08
N PHE A 187 1.82 -18.09 8.91
CA PHE A 187 1.53 -18.72 7.62
C PHE A 187 2.43 -19.92 7.35
N ALA A 188 3.74 -19.78 7.54
CA ALA A 188 4.70 -20.86 7.34
C ALA A 188 4.40 -22.09 8.21
N LYS A 189 3.84 -21.90 9.41
CA LYS A 189 3.41 -22.96 10.32
C LYS A 189 1.98 -23.44 10.10
N GLY A 190 1.27 -22.91 9.12
CA GLY A 190 -0.12 -23.26 8.81
C GLY A 190 -1.16 -22.83 9.86
N ARG A 191 -0.79 -21.91 10.78
CA ARG A 191 -1.74 -21.33 11.75
C ARG A 191 -2.61 -20.27 11.10
N SER A 192 -2.01 -19.33 10.37
CA SER A 192 -2.72 -18.53 9.37
C SER A 192 -2.72 -19.26 8.05
N ARG A 193 -3.76 -19.08 7.22
CA ARG A 193 -3.95 -19.83 5.97
C ARG A 193 -4.50 -18.93 4.88
N VAL A 194 -4.24 -19.31 3.65
CA VAL A 194 -4.91 -18.77 2.47
C VAL A 194 -5.52 -19.91 1.69
N GLU A 195 -6.78 -19.78 1.33
CA GLU A 195 -7.49 -20.65 0.42
C GLU A 195 -7.80 -19.84 -0.84
N GLU A 196 -7.34 -20.34 -1.99
CA GLU A 196 -7.50 -19.65 -3.27
C GLU A 196 -8.71 -20.22 -4.03
N ASP A 197 -9.64 -19.35 -4.41
CA ASP A 197 -10.69 -19.66 -5.38
C ASP A 197 -10.34 -19.01 -6.71
N ALA A 198 -9.76 -19.80 -7.61
CA ALA A 198 -9.28 -19.31 -8.90
C ALA A 198 -10.41 -18.84 -9.82
N GLU A 199 -11.63 -19.43 -9.69
CA GLU A 199 -12.79 -19.07 -10.51
C GLU A 199 -13.35 -17.70 -10.12
N ALA A 200 -13.45 -17.45 -8.81
CA ALA A 200 -13.92 -16.18 -8.25
C ALA A 200 -12.77 -15.16 -8.12
N LYS A 201 -11.52 -15.53 -8.40
CA LYS A 201 -10.29 -14.73 -8.15
C LYS A 201 -10.23 -14.20 -6.71
N LEU A 202 -10.64 -15.04 -5.76
CA LEU A 202 -10.79 -14.73 -4.35
C LEU A 202 -9.74 -15.46 -3.52
N SER A 203 -9.00 -14.72 -2.68
CA SER A 203 -8.20 -15.30 -1.61
C SER A 203 -8.96 -15.20 -0.29
N ILE A 204 -9.25 -16.34 0.36
CA ILE A 204 -9.82 -16.39 1.69
C ILE A 204 -8.68 -16.52 2.68
N VAL A 205 -8.38 -15.43 3.39
CA VAL A 205 -7.27 -15.31 4.32
C VAL A 205 -7.79 -15.47 5.74
N THR A 206 -7.39 -16.55 6.42
CA THR A 206 -7.69 -16.78 7.83
C THR A 206 -6.46 -16.48 8.67
N LEU A 207 -6.52 -15.41 9.46
CA LEU A 207 -5.43 -15.01 10.34
C LEU A 207 -5.56 -15.66 11.71
N ALA A 208 -4.47 -16.17 12.25
CA ALA A 208 -4.42 -16.70 13.60
C ALA A 208 -4.48 -15.57 14.65
N PRO A 209 -5.35 -15.67 15.69
CA PRO A 209 -5.53 -14.60 16.67
C PRO A 209 -4.24 -14.21 17.41
N GLU A 210 -3.34 -15.15 17.62
CA GLU A 210 -2.08 -14.93 18.36
C GLU A 210 -1.13 -13.94 17.69
N ILE A 211 -1.23 -13.72 16.35
CA ILE A 211 -0.40 -12.71 15.66
C ILE A 211 -0.73 -11.28 16.13
N PHE A 212 -1.91 -11.06 16.69
CA PHE A 212 -2.37 -9.77 17.21
C PHE A 212 -2.08 -9.57 18.69
N SER A 213 -1.54 -10.57 19.38
CA SER A 213 -1.21 -10.47 20.81
C SER A 213 0.15 -9.83 21.08
N TYR A 214 0.96 -9.62 20.05
CA TYR A 214 2.30 -9.03 20.20
C TYR A 214 2.24 -7.59 20.74
N LYS A 215 2.85 -7.35 21.90
CA LYS A 215 2.89 -6.04 22.58
C LYS A 215 1.52 -5.32 22.68
N GLY A 216 0.43 -6.08 22.84
CA GLY A 216 -0.92 -5.52 22.95
C GLY A 216 -1.59 -5.18 21.63
N PHE A 217 -1.05 -5.61 20.51
CA PHE A 217 -1.68 -5.48 19.19
C PHE A 217 -3.01 -6.26 19.14
N ARG A 218 -4.08 -5.62 18.65
CA ARG A 218 -5.43 -6.19 18.59
C ARG A 218 -6.08 -5.97 17.23
N PRO A 219 -6.78 -6.96 16.64
CA PRO A 219 -7.38 -6.85 15.31
C PRO A 219 -8.45 -5.76 15.22
N THR A 220 -9.11 -5.44 16.33
CA THR A 220 -10.16 -4.39 16.41
C THR A 220 -9.59 -2.96 16.44
N ARG A 221 -8.29 -2.79 16.67
CA ARG A 221 -7.61 -1.48 16.78
C ARG A 221 -6.54 -1.27 15.73
N HIS A 222 -5.99 -2.34 15.21
CA HIS A 222 -4.82 -2.31 14.36
C HIS A 222 -5.13 -2.97 13.02
N GLY A 223 -4.48 -2.52 11.97
CA GLY A 223 -4.67 -3.07 10.63
C GLY A 223 -4.20 -4.53 10.51
N ALA A 224 -4.68 -5.21 9.49
CA ALA A 224 -4.18 -6.52 9.12
C ALA A 224 -2.71 -6.42 8.65
N PRO A 225 -1.89 -7.46 8.84
CA PRO A 225 -0.50 -7.47 8.38
C PRO A 225 -0.43 -7.68 6.84
N PHE A 226 -0.71 -6.63 6.07
CA PHE A 226 -0.80 -6.71 4.61
C PHE A 226 0.46 -7.23 3.95
N THR A 227 1.65 -6.85 4.39
CA THR A 227 2.91 -7.37 3.87
C THR A 227 2.97 -8.91 3.94
N ALA A 228 2.49 -9.51 5.03
CA ALA A 228 2.42 -10.97 5.14
C ALA A 228 1.27 -11.58 4.32
N ILE A 229 0.16 -10.87 4.16
CA ILE A 229 -0.97 -11.31 3.33
C ILE A 229 -0.58 -11.28 1.85
N SER A 230 0.00 -10.19 1.37
CA SER A 230 0.43 -10.02 -0.03
C SER A 230 1.48 -11.07 -0.44
N ASP A 231 2.32 -11.53 0.49
CA ASP A 231 3.28 -12.61 0.23
C ASP A 231 2.61 -13.96 -0.03
N HIS A 232 1.37 -14.18 0.45
CA HIS A 232 0.67 -15.46 0.38
C HIS A 232 -0.59 -15.47 -0.49
N ALA A 233 -1.35 -14.37 -0.55
CA ALA A 233 -2.61 -14.25 -1.30
C ALA A 233 -2.37 -13.87 -2.75
N ARG A 234 -3.14 -14.46 -3.70
CA ARG A 234 -2.97 -14.26 -5.15
C ARG A 234 -4.25 -13.82 -5.87
N GLY A 235 -5.37 -13.74 -5.15
CA GLY A 235 -6.66 -13.30 -5.70
C GLY A 235 -6.68 -11.82 -6.07
N GLU A 236 -7.72 -11.43 -6.79
CA GLU A 236 -8.03 -10.03 -7.08
C GLU A 236 -8.88 -9.39 -5.96
N VAL A 237 -9.47 -10.22 -5.08
CA VAL A 237 -10.20 -9.82 -3.87
C VAL A 237 -9.73 -10.67 -2.71
N PHE A 238 -9.56 -10.08 -1.54
CA PHE A 238 -9.18 -10.76 -0.31
C PHE A 238 -10.32 -10.70 0.71
N LEU A 239 -10.81 -11.86 1.16
CA LEU A 239 -11.61 -11.96 2.37
C LEU A 239 -10.67 -12.22 3.55
N ILE A 240 -10.45 -11.24 4.39
CA ILE A 240 -9.57 -11.35 5.56
C ILE A 240 -10.43 -11.58 6.80
N ALA A 241 -10.26 -12.76 7.41
CA ALA A 241 -11.02 -13.22 8.56
C ALA A 241 -10.09 -13.54 9.74
N THR A 242 -10.47 -13.08 10.94
CA THR A 242 -9.74 -13.37 12.17
C THR A 242 -10.72 -13.80 13.25
N PRO A 243 -10.56 -14.99 13.90
CA PRO A 243 -11.37 -15.36 15.05
C PRO A 243 -11.22 -14.34 16.18
N PHE A 244 -12.33 -13.85 16.74
CA PHE A 244 -12.31 -12.83 17.77
C PHE A 244 -13.57 -12.93 18.67
N GLU A 245 -13.36 -13.03 20.00
CA GLU A 245 -14.42 -13.03 21.02
C GLU A 245 -15.61 -13.96 20.75
N GLY A 246 -15.33 -15.18 20.25
CA GLY A 246 -16.35 -16.19 19.92
C GLY A 246 -17.06 -16.00 18.56
N GLY A 247 -16.70 -14.98 17.81
CA GLY A 247 -17.11 -14.72 16.43
C GLY A 247 -15.91 -14.49 15.53
N TRP A 248 -16.08 -13.62 14.54
CA TRP A 248 -15.07 -13.29 13.54
C TRP A 248 -15.00 -11.78 13.30
N THR A 249 -13.82 -11.24 13.11
CA THR A 249 -13.68 -9.95 12.44
C THR A 249 -13.46 -10.18 10.95
N TYR A 250 -14.05 -9.33 10.11
CA TYR A 250 -13.96 -9.45 8.66
C TYR A 250 -13.59 -8.15 7.98
N ARG A 251 -12.75 -8.27 6.94
CA ARG A 251 -12.51 -7.23 5.93
C ARG A 251 -12.58 -7.87 4.55
N ILE A 252 -13.06 -7.11 3.58
CA ILE A 252 -12.95 -7.40 2.16
C ILE A 252 -12.06 -6.33 1.58
N ASP A 253 -10.91 -6.73 1.06
CA ASP A 253 -9.89 -5.82 0.54
C ASP A 253 -9.46 -6.26 -0.86
N TYR A 254 -8.86 -5.35 -1.59
CA TYR A 254 -8.14 -5.62 -2.83
C TYR A 254 -6.63 -5.75 -2.54
N PRO A 255 -5.83 -6.35 -3.45
CA PRO A 255 -4.38 -6.18 -3.41
C PRO A 255 -4.00 -4.70 -3.30
N TYR A 256 -2.98 -4.39 -2.52
CA TYR A 256 -2.68 -2.99 -2.20
C TYR A 256 -2.37 -2.14 -3.44
N TYR A 257 -1.76 -2.71 -4.48
CA TYR A 257 -1.48 -2.02 -5.75
C TYR A 257 -2.72 -1.67 -6.59
N SER A 258 -3.92 -2.09 -6.21
CA SER A 258 -5.16 -1.92 -6.99
C SER A 258 -5.57 -0.47 -7.24
N TRP A 259 -5.03 0.47 -6.50
CA TRP A 259 -5.29 1.90 -6.66
C TRP A 259 -4.40 2.55 -7.73
N ALA A 260 -3.20 1.99 -8.01
CA ALA A 260 -2.21 2.55 -8.92
C ALA A 260 -2.48 2.17 -10.41
N GLU A 261 -1.87 2.90 -11.33
CA GLU A 261 -1.70 2.48 -12.72
C GLU A 261 -0.42 1.64 -12.85
N THR A 262 -0.57 0.33 -12.92
CA THR A 262 0.54 -0.62 -13.00
C THR A 262 0.73 -1.13 -14.43
N ILE A 263 1.95 -1.57 -14.76
CA ILE A 263 2.34 -2.12 -16.07
C ILE A 263 2.50 -3.65 -15.98
N MET A 264 3.15 -4.14 -14.93
CA MET A 264 3.43 -5.57 -14.73
C MET A 264 2.36 -6.24 -13.86
N ARG A 265 1.82 -5.53 -12.89
CA ARG A 265 0.73 -6.04 -12.04
C ARG A 265 -0.61 -5.91 -12.76
N PRO A 266 -1.54 -6.86 -12.57
CA PRO A 266 -2.84 -6.82 -13.24
C PRO A 266 -3.66 -5.62 -12.77
N THR A 267 -4.40 -5.01 -13.69
CA THR A 267 -5.40 -3.99 -13.33
C THR A 267 -6.57 -4.66 -12.61
N ILE A 268 -6.86 -4.21 -11.41
CA ILE A 268 -7.97 -4.72 -10.61
C ILE A 268 -9.24 -3.89 -10.85
N THR A 269 -10.30 -4.55 -11.31
CA THR A 269 -11.62 -3.90 -11.46
C THR A 269 -12.33 -3.88 -10.11
N ARG A 270 -12.58 -2.68 -9.59
CA ARG A 270 -13.31 -2.53 -8.32
C ARG A 270 -14.79 -2.85 -8.51
N GLN A 271 -15.34 -3.65 -7.61
CA GLN A 271 -16.72 -4.10 -7.61
C GLN A 271 -17.61 -3.18 -6.76
N ASP A 272 -18.89 -3.12 -7.12
CA ASP A 272 -19.91 -2.47 -6.28
C ASP A 272 -20.49 -3.47 -5.28
N PHE A 273 -19.95 -3.51 -4.09
CA PHE A 273 -20.35 -4.45 -3.05
C PHE A 273 -21.67 -4.11 -2.32
N ARG A 274 -22.45 -3.10 -2.72
CA ARG A 274 -23.66 -2.67 -2.01
C ARG A 274 -24.64 -3.83 -1.80
N SER A 275 -24.97 -4.57 -2.86
CA SER A 275 -25.91 -5.69 -2.76
C SER A 275 -25.38 -6.84 -1.88
N LEU A 276 -24.08 -7.07 -1.87
CA LEU A 276 -23.44 -8.01 -0.96
C LEU A 276 -23.56 -7.54 0.51
N MET A 277 -23.35 -6.25 0.76
CA MET A 277 -23.49 -5.68 2.12
C MET A 277 -24.92 -5.82 2.63
N ASP A 278 -25.92 -5.52 1.80
CA ASP A 278 -27.33 -5.71 2.13
C ASP A 278 -27.61 -7.17 2.49
N ARG A 279 -27.16 -8.10 1.66
CA ARG A 279 -27.32 -9.54 1.89
C ARG A 279 -26.65 -10.04 3.16
N LEU A 280 -25.43 -9.62 3.44
CA LEU A 280 -24.72 -10.00 4.67
C LEU A 280 -25.39 -9.40 5.91
N ASN A 281 -25.90 -8.17 5.84
CA ASN A 281 -26.67 -7.56 6.93
C ASN A 281 -27.99 -8.27 7.21
N GLU A 282 -28.69 -8.80 6.19
CA GLU A 282 -29.90 -9.63 6.39
C GLU A 282 -29.59 -10.93 7.14
N LEU A 283 -28.43 -11.51 6.92
CA LEU A 283 -28.00 -12.76 7.55
C LEU A 283 -27.38 -12.54 8.94
N GLU A 284 -26.91 -11.35 9.23
CA GLU A 284 -26.18 -11.01 10.45
C GLU A 284 -27.09 -11.06 11.69
N LYS A 285 -26.56 -11.67 12.75
CA LYS A 285 -27.26 -11.78 14.04
C LYS A 285 -26.60 -10.96 15.14
N SER A 286 -25.36 -10.50 14.92
CA SER A 286 -24.65 -9.66 15.87
C SER A 286 -25.21 -8.23 15.82
N THR A 287 -25.45 -7.66 16.98
CA THR A 287 -25.84 -6.24 17.12
C THR A 287 -24.65 -5.34 17.37
N ALA A 288 -23.42 -5.88 17.36
CA ALA A 288 -22.20 -5.13 17.64
C ALA A 288 -21.82 -4.17 16.50
N GLY A 289 -22.28 -4.44 15.28
CA GLY A 289 -21.95 -3.65 14.10
C GLY A 289 -22.86 -3.94 12.92
N SER A 290 -22.39 -3.54 11.74
CA SER A 290 -23.02 -3.85 10.45
C SER A 290 -21.96 -4.02 9.36
N TRP A 291 -22.30 -4.70 8.29
CA TRP A 291 -21.53 -4.78 7.07
C TRP A 291 -21.64 -3.46 6.32
N ARG A 292 -20.50 -2.86 5.99
CA ARG A 292 -20.42 -1.54 5.39
C ARG A 292 -19.33 -1.50 4.34
N LEU A 293 -19.58 -0.67 3.32
CA LEU A 293 -18.50 -0.27 2.40
C LEU A 293 -17.47 0.54 3.18
N ASP A 294 -16.20 0.35 2.83
CA ASP A 294 -15.13 1.24 3.25
C ASP A 294 -14.88 2.23 2.10
N ASN A 295 -14.88 3.52 2.41
CA ASN A 295 -14.67 4.57 1.41
C ASN A 295 -13.17 4.79 1.11
N SER A 296 -12.32 3.82 1.43
CA SER A 296 -10.91 3.89 1.11
C SER A 296 -10.71 3.83 -0.41
N GLU A 297 -10.00 4.80 -0.95
CA GLU A 297 -9.56 4.79 -2.35
C GLU A 297 -8.41 3.78 -2.57
N LEU A 298 -7.75 3.35 -1.49
CA LEU A 298 -6.62 2.41 -1.54
C LEU A 298 -7.10 0.96 -1.71
N ALA A 299 -6.95 0.11 -0.71
CA ALA A 299 -7.23 -1.32 -0.81
C ALA A 299 -8.54 -1.75 -0.16
N SER A 300 -8.95 -1.14 0.94
CA SER A 300 -10.13 -1.57 1.70
C SER A 300 -11.43 -1.30 0.94
N ALA A 301 -12.25 -2.35 0.78
CA ALA A 301 -13.52 -2.27 0.05
C ALA A 301 -14.72 -2.34 0.98
N ALA A 302 -14.73 -3.26 1.95
CA ALA A 302 -15.82 -3.43 2.89
C ALA A 302 -15.34 -4.10 4.19
N LYS A 303 -16.13 -3.95 5.26
CA LYS A 303 -15.83 -4.56 6.56
C LYS A 303 -17.07 -4.71 7.42
N PHE A 304 -17.03 -5.61 8.42
CA PHE A 304 -17.98 -5.62 9.51
C PHE A 304 -17.46 -4.72 10.63
N SER A 305 -18.17 -3.62 10.91
CA SER A 305 -17.67 -2.59 11.83
C SER A 305 -18.79 -1.91 12.62
N ASP A 306 -18.42 -1.29 13.75
CA ASP A 306 -19.30 -0.39 14.50
C ASP A 306 -19.58 0.92 13.74
N GLN A 307 -20.38 1.81 14.34
CA GLN A 307 -20.73 3.10 13.75
C GLN A 307 -19.55 4.04 13.51
N ASN A 308 -18.41 3.81 14.18
CA ASN A 308 -17.18 4.58 14.03
C ASN A 308 -16.20 3.93 13.03
N GLY A 309 -16.63 2.88 12.32
CA GLY A 309 -15.80 2.15 11.37
C GLY A 309 -14.76 1.22 11.99
N LYS A 310 -14.84 0.95 13.30
CA LYS A 310 -13.93 0.06 14.01
C LYS A 310 -14.41 -1.39 13.85
N LEU A 311 -13.48 -2.30 13.54
CA LEU A 311 -13.79 -3.73 13.44
C LEU A 311 -14.36 -4.27 14.75
N VAL A 312 -15.42 -5.05 14.62
CA VAL A 312 -16.11 -5.75 15.74
C VAL A 312 -16.41 -7.19 15.34
N GLY A 313 -16.83 -8.01 16.30
CA GLY A 313 -17.16 -9.41 16.05
C GLY A 313 -18.49 -9.59 15.31
N SER A 314 -18.46 -10.20 14.13
CA SER A 314 -19.63 -10.68 13.38
C SER A 314 -20.08 -12.05 13.92
N GLY A 315 -21.39 -12.31 13.89
CA GLY A 315 -21.96 -13.61 14.23
C GLY A 315 -22.00 -14.59 13.06
N LEU A 316 -21.62 -14.18 11.84
CA LEU A 316 -21.58 -15.06 10.68
C LEU A 316 -20.32 -15.94 10.71
N SER A 317 -20.46 -17.21 10.31
CA SER A 317 -19.31 -18.08 10.12
C SER A 317 -18.52 -17.71 8.87
N LEU A 318 -17.24 -18.09 8.82
CA LEU A 318 -16.39 -17.88 7.66
C LEU A 318 -16.99 -18.48 6.39
N ASP A 319 -17.52 -19.70 6.45
CA ASP A 319 -18.12 -20.39 5.30
C ASP A 319 -19.30 -19.61 4.71
N VAL A 320 -20.13 -18.99 5.55
CA VAL A 320 -21.27 -18.18 5.10
C VAL A 320 -20.77 -16.93 4.37
N VAL A 321 -19.84 -16.19 4.96
CA VAL A 321 -19.31 -14.97 4.35
C VAL A 321 -18.55 -15.27 3.06
N ALA A 322 -17.70 -16.30 3.07
CA ALA A 322 -16.95 -16.73 1.90
C ALA A 322 -17.87 -17.16 0.75
N SER A 323 -18.92 -17.96 1.04
CA SER A 323 -19.91 -18.37 0.03
C SER A 323 -20.66 -17.19 -0.57
N GLN A 324 -21.14 -16.25 0.26
CA GLN A 324 -21.85 -15.07 -0.24
C GLN A 324 -20.95 -14.17 -1.10
N LEU A 325 -19.69 -13.97 -0.70
CA LEU A 325 -18.73 -13.20 -1.48
C LEU A 325 -18.37 -13.90 -2.79
N ARG A 326 -18.12 -15.22 -2.75
CA ARG A 326 -17.85 -16.02 -3.95
C ARG A 326 -18.99 -15.92 -4.98
N ASP A 327 -20.22 -16.17 -4.53
CA ASP A 327 -21.40 -16.13 -5.40
C ASP A 327 -21.58 -14.73 -6.03
N PHE A 328 -21.36 -13.68 -5.25
CA PHE A 328 -21.38 -12.30 -5.73
C PHE A 328 -20.32 -12.05 -6.82
N LEU A 329 -19.07 -12.45 -6.60
CA LEU A 329 -17.96 -12.23 -7.56
C LEU A 329 -18.20 -12.99 -8.86
N LEU A 330 -18.70 -14.22 -8.82
CA LEU A 330 -19.02 -15.01 -10.01
C LEU A 330 -20.17 -14.38 -10.83
N GLN A 331 -21.18 -13.83 -10.17
CA GLN A 331 -22.31 -13.18 -10.85
C GLN A 331 -21.87 -11.88 -11.54
N THR A 332 -21.00 -11.09 -10.91
CA THR A 332 -20.49 -9.83 -11.50
C THR A 332 -19.55 -10.08 -12.66
N THR A 333 -18.78 -11.16 -12.63
CA THR A 333 -17.91 -11.56 -13.76
C THR A 333 -18.72 -11.95 -15.00
N ILE A 334 -19.86 -12.60 -14.83
CA ILE A 334 -20.76 -13.01 -15.92
C ILE A 334 -21.49 -11.77 -16.51
N ALA A 335 -21.79 -10.77 -15.70
CA ALA A 335 -22.51 -9.55 -16.11
C ALA A 335 -21.66 -8.54 -16.88
N GLN A 336 -20.34 -8.65 -16.85
CA GLN A 336 -19.41 -7.85 -17.65
C GLN A 336 -18.99 -8.65 -18.90
N PRO A 337 -19.68 -8.51 -20.07
CA PRO A 337 -19.17 -9.08 -21.30
C PRO A 337 -17.81 -8.45 -21.59
N ALA A 338 -16.83 -9.29 -21.96
CA ALA A 338 -15.48 -8.88 -22.30
C ALA A 338 -15.54 -7.59 -23.15
N ALA A 339 -15.03 -6.49 -22.62
CA ALA A 339 -14.81 -5.29 -23.40
C ALA A 339 -13.90 -5.71 -24.55
N MET A 340 -14.46 -5.73 -25.76
CA MET A 340 -13.74 -6.09 -26.99
C MET A 340 -12.46 -5.25 -27.01
N SER A 341 -11.31 -5.92 -27.01
CA SER A 341 -10.04 -5.33 -27.39
C SER A 341 -10.22 -4.79 -28.81
N ALA A 342 -10.46 -3.50 -28.92
CA ALA A 342 -10.34 -2.81 -30.20
C ALA A 342 -8.86 -2.56 -30.43
N ALA A 343 -8.38 -3.16 -31.51
CA ALA A 343 -7.02 -3.09 -32.03
C ALA A 343 -6.54 -1.65 -32.29
#